data_34f2199dd7fabf91d9477697b7b1f470
#
_entry.id   34f2199dd7fabf91d9477697b7b1f470
#
_cell.length_a   1.000
_cell.length_b   1.000
_cell.length_c   1.000
_cell.angle_alpha   90.00
_cell.angle_beta   90.00
_cell.angle_gamma   90.00
#
_symmetry.space_group_name_H-M   'P 1'
#
loop_
_entity.id
_entity.type
_entity.pdbx_description
1 polymer ?
#
loop_
_entity_poly.entity_id
_entity_poly.type
_entity_poly.pdbx_seq_one_letter_code
_entity_poly.pdbx_strand_id
1 'polypeptide(L)'
;MINRREFLEAAAISALPVIASASAAAQAQAAPAPALHTIVIDSRHAEGRSLGAGVAAQGAMLRALPDGDVTRLWLEELGPAWRHHPVPIGGLTGRPALFCLEQLARTCGLRVVFHAEHIVHAAGRTEHRLLRGAQAAGLSARSLIRAGPLWPARIAEVLGRPDRFAGRERQGLSEAALSPALPPGASLLTSWIIAGAVPWRYRPM
;
A
#
# COMPACT_ATOMS: atom_id res chain seq x y z
N MET A 1 -54.14 -58.04 -5.61
CA MET A 1 -54.65 -56.66 -5.71
C MET A 1 -53.85 -55.83 -4.71
N ILE A 2 -52.87 -55.11 -5.21
CA ILE A 2 -52.01 -54.23 -4.38
C ILE A 2 -52.76 -52.94 -4.16
N ASN A 3 -52.94 -52.59 -2.89
CA ASN A 3 -53.77 -51.48 -2.45
C ASN A 3 -53.03 -50.14 -2.65
N ARG A 4 -53.69 -49.11 -3.21
CA ARG A 4 -53.14 -47.79 -3.56
C ARG A 4 -52.49 -47.06 -2.39
N ARG A 5 -52.69 -47.48 -1.17
CA ARG A 5 -52.09 -46.89 0.03
C ARG A 5 -50.65 -47.33 0.27
N GLU A 6 -50.26 -48.53 -0.13
CA GLU A 6 -48.90 -49.04 0.06
C GLU A 6 -47.91 -48.49 -0.96
N PHE A 7 -48.44 -47.96 -2.08
CA PHE A 7 -47.58 -47.35 -3.10
C PHE A 7 -47.17 -45.91 -2.75
N LEU A 8 -47.87 -45.23 -1.85
CA LEU A 8 -47.56 -43.85 -1.47
C LEU A 8 -46.58 -43.78 -0.28
N GLU A 9 -46.42 -44.83 0.51
CA GLU A 9 -45.43 -44.87 1.61
C GLU A 9 -44.01 -45.25 1.16
N ALA A 10 -43.84 -45.87 -0.01
CA ALA A 10 -42.56 -46.23 -0.54
C ALA A 10 -41.83 -45.09 -1.36
N ALA A 11 -42.53 -43.97 -1.63
CA ALA A 11 -42.00 -42.87 -2.44
C ALA A 11 -41.42 -41.71 -1.63
N ALA A 12 -41.39 -41.81 -0.28
CA ALA A 12 -41.02 -40.71 0.61
C ALA A 12 -39.58 -40.76 1.20
N ILE A 13 -38.76 -41.72 0.80
CA ILE A 13 -37.40 -41.92 1.38
C ILE A 13 -36.29 -41.94 0.31
N SER A 14 -36.38 -41.08 -0.73
CA SER A 14 -35.27 -41.00 -1.70
C SER A 14 -35.07 -39.60 -2.29
N ALA A 15 -35.28 -38.55 -1.49
CA ALA A 15 -35.03 -37.18 -1.97
C ALA A 15 -34.40 -36.32 -0.89
N LEU A 16 -33.19 -36.64 -0.47
CA LEU A 16 -32.21 -35.75 0.16
C LEU A 16 -30.93 -36.57 0.40
N PRO A 17 -29.79 -36.30 -0.23
CA PRO A 17 -29.01 -35.10 -0.05
C PRO A 17 -28.24 -34.68 -1.34
N VAL A 18 -28.67 -33.70 -2.05
CA VAL A 18 -27.86 -33.12 -3.15
C VAL A 18 -27.70 -31.59 -3.01
N ILE A 19 -28.09 -31.00 -1.89
CA ILE A 19 -27.97 -29.51 -1.72
C ILE A 19 -26.77 -29.12 -0.83
N ALA A 20 -25.96 -30.06 -0.34
CA ALA A 20 -24.81 -29.74 0.52
C ALA A 20 -23.47 -29.60 -0.22
N SER A 21 -23.42 -29.82 -1.53
CA SER A 21 -22.14 -29.81 -2.27
C SER A 21 -21.89 -28.56 -3.11
N ALA A 22 -22.84 -27.63 -3.19
CA ALA A 22 -22.69 -26.42 -4.03
C ALA A 22 -22.13 -25.19 -3.28
N SER A 23 -22.02 -25.23 -1.96
CA SER A 23 -21.53 -24.09 -1.17
C SER A 23 -20.03 -24.14 -0.85
N ALA A 24 -19.33 -25.22 -1.14
CA ALA A 24 -17.90 -25.35 -0.87
C ALA A 24 -17.00 -24.85 -2.02
N ALA A 25 -17.56 -24.61 -3.21
CA ALA A 25 -16.78 -24.20 -4.39
C ALA A 25 -16.70 -22.68 -4.60
N ALA A 26 -17.34 -21.86 -3.77
CA ALA A 26 -17.39 -20.40 -3.94
C ALA A 26 -16.47 -19.62 -3.01
N GLN A 27 -15.68 -20.28 -2.18
CA GLN A 27 -14.51 -19.67 -1.55
C GLN A 27 -13.30 -19.85 -2.47
N ALA A 28 -13.38 -19.32 -3.68
CA ALA A 28 -12.18 -18.97 -4.42
C ALA A 28 -11.42 -18.01 -3.50
N GLN A 29 -10.39 -18.51 -2.82
CA GLN A 29 -9.45 -17.71 -2.07
C GLN A 29 -9.00 -16.60 -3.01
N ALA A 30 -9.51 -15.38 -2.76
CA ALA A 30 -8.98 -14.21 -3.43
C ALA A 30 -7.47 -14.25 -3.20
N ALA A 31 -6.71 -14.38 -4.28
CA ALA A 31 -5.25 -14.37 -4.20
C ALA A 31 -4.88 -13.15 -3.34
N PRO A 32 -3.99 -13.30 -2.35
CA PRO A 32 -3.64 -12.20 -1.47
C PRO A 32 -3.28 -11.00 -2.35
N ALA A 33 -3.90 -9.85 -2.05
CA ALA A 33 -3.61 -8.63 -2.78
C ALA A 33 -2.09 -8.41 -2.77
N PRO A 34 -1.48 -8.06 -3.91
CA PRO A 34 -0.04 -7.94 -4.00
C PRO A 34 0.44 -6.89 -2.99
N ALA A 35 1.18 -7.34 -1.99
CA ALA A 35 1.82 -6.47 -1.02
C ALA A 35 2.96 -5.67 -1.68
N LEU A 36 3.31 -4.51 -1.13
CA LEU A 36 4.55 -3.85 -1.51
C LEU A 36 5.73 -4.76 -1.18
N HIS A 37 6.67 -4.88 -2.11
CA HIS A 37 7.86 -5.69 -1.90
C HIS A 37 8.70 -5.12 -0.74
N THR A 38 8.86 -3.80 -0.70
CA THR A 38 9.71 -3.12 0.29
C THR A 38 9.06 -1.84 0.76
N ILE A 39 9.09 -1.62 2.07
CA ILE A 39 8.72 -0.37 2.72
C ILE A 39 9.99 0.32 3.23
N VAL A 40 10.20 1.55 2.80
CA VAL A 40 11.37 2.38 3.15
C VAL A 40 10.97 3.43 4.18
N ILE A 41 11.66 3.48 5.28
CA ILE A 41 11.40 4.49 6.33
C ILE A 41 12.64 5.30 6.66
N ASP A 42 12.45 6.57 6.95
CA ASP A 42 13.47 7.39 7.60
C ASP A 42 13.40 7.17 9.12
N SER A 43 14.35 6.41 9.65
CA SER A 43 14.33 6.02 11.06
C SER A 43 14.75 7.13 12.02
N ARG A 44 15.22 8.27 11.54
CA ARG A 44 15.49 9.46 12.37
C ARG A 44 14.21 10.03 12.97
N HIS A 45 13.07 9.86 12.29
CA HIS A 45 11.76 10.36 12.67
C HIS A 45 10.93 9.30 13.41
N ALA A 46 10.26 9.72 14.49
CA ALA A 46 9.40 8.86 15.28
C ALA A 46 8.23 8.29 14.43
N GLU A 47 7.72 9.09 13.52
CA GLU A 47 6.65 8.75 12.58
C GLU A 47 7.09 7.63 11.62
N GLY A 48 8.34 7.68 11.12
CA GLY A 48 8.93 6.63 10.30
C GLY A 48 9.02 5.31 11.06
N ARG A 49 9.51 5.35 12.31
CA ARG A 49 9.58 4.16 13.18
C ARG A 49 8.18 3.60 13.50
N SER A 50 7.21 4.48 13.78
CA SER A 50 5.82 4.09 14.04
C SER A 50 5.18 3.41 12.83
N LEU A 51 5.38 3.95 11.62
CA LEU A 51 4.93 3.33 10.39
C LEU A 51 5.60 1.97 10.19
N GLY A 52 6.93 1.89 10.41
CA GLY A 52 7.70 0.65 10.28
C GLY A 52 7.17 -0.47 11.15
N ALA A 53 6.82 -0.18 12.40
CA ALA A 53 6.21 -1.16 13.31
C ALA A 53 4.86 -1.66 12.76
N GLY A 54 4.03 -0.78 12.21
CA GLY A 54 2.73 -1.12 11.65
C GLY A 54 2.84 -2.02 10.41
N VAL A 55 3.78 -1.75 9.50
CA VAL A 55 3.93 -2.54 8.26
C VAL A 55 4.67 -3.86 8.50
N ALA A 56 5.60 -3.92 9.45
CA ALA A 56 6.27 -5.16 9.84
C ALA A 56 5.26 -6.20 10.35
N ALA A 57 4.24 -5.76 11.09
CA ALA A 57 3.14 -6.62 11.53
C ALA A 57 2.32 -7.21 10.36
N GLN A 58 2.38 -6.59 9.17
CA GLN A 58 1.73 -7.07 7.95
C GLN A 58 2.65 -7.94 7.07
N GLY A 59 3.87 -8.25 7.53
CA GLY A 59 4.83 -9.09 6.81
C GLY A 59 5.59 -8.39 5.68
N ALA A 60 5.51 -7.06 5.57
CA ALA A 60 6.27 -6.32 4.56
C ALA A 60 7.77 -6.26 4.91
N MET A 61 8.62 -6.31 3.88
CA MET A 61 10.06 -6.12 4.03
C MET A 61 10.35 -4.66 4.35
N LEU A 62 10.94 -4.41 5.53
CA LEU A 62 11.25 -3.07 5.99
C LEU A 62 12.72 -2.71 5.72
N ARG A 63 12.95 -1.49 5.21
CA ARG A 63 14.28 -0.88 5.06
C ARG A 63 14.33 0.47 5.74
N ALA A 64 15.19 0.59 6.73
CA ALA A 64 15.41 1.82 7.46
C ALA A 64 16.56 2.62 6.85
N LEU A 65 16.35 3.93 6.70
CA LEU A 65 17.40 4.89 6.32
C LEU A 65 17.83 5.64 7.59
N PRO A 66 18.95 5.28 8.21
CA PRO A 66 19.38 5.88 9.48
C PRO A 66 19.85 7.33 9.33
N ASP A 67 20.32 7.69 8.15
CA ASP A 67 20.80 9.03 7.77
C ASP A 67 19.93 9.72 6.71
N GLY A 68 18.90 9.01 6.21
CA GLY A 68 18.02 9.48 5.13
C GLY A 68 18.63 9.30 3.73
N ASP A 69 19.81 8.70 3.59
CA ASP A 69 20.48 8.43 2.32
C ASP A 69 19.99 7.10 1.72
N VAL A 70 19.63 7.13 0.44
CA VAL A 70 19.15 5.98 -0.32
C VAL A 70 20.24 5.26 -1.12
N THR A 71 21.47 5.77 -1.12
CA THR A 71 22.56 5.29 -1.96
C THR A 71 22.82 3.80 -1.75
N ARG A 72 22.99 3.38 -0.52
CA ARG A 72 23.23 1.99 -0.19
C ARG A 72 22.06 1.08 -0.58
N LEU A 73 20.84 1.50 -0.25
CA LEU A 73 19.62 0.79 -0.62
C LEU A 73 19.52 0.61 -2.13
N TRP A 74 19.86 1.65 -2.90
CA TRP A 74 19.88 1.58 -4.35
C TRP A 74 20.94 0.63 -4.88
N LEU A 75 22.20 0.79 -4.45
CA LEU A 75 23.31 0.03 -5.00
C LEU A 75 23.22 -1.46 -4.67
N GLU A 76 22.82 -1.81 -3.46
CA GLU A 76 22.85 -3.19 -2.97
C GLU A 76 21.52 -3.95 -3.24
N GLU A 77 20.37 -3.27 -3.29
CA GLU A 77 19.06 -3.93 -3.35
C GLU A 77 18.21 -3.50 -4.55
N LEU A 78 17.76 -2.23 -4.58
CA LEU A 78 16.75 -1.81 -5.56
C LEU A 78 17.28 -1.79 -7.00
N GLY A 79 18.46 -1.28 -7.22
CA GLY A 79 19.05 -1.18 -8.56
C GLY A 79 19.23 -2.55 -9.22
N PRO A 80 19.84 -3.55 -8.56
CA PRO A 80 19.91 -4.91 -9.06
C PRO A 80 18.51 -5.52 -9.30
N ALA A 81 17.60 -5.40 -8.34
CA ALA A 81 16.26 -5.98 -8.46
C ALA A 81 15.45 -5.35 -9.60
N TRP A 82 15.44 -4.02 -9.72
CA TRP A 82 14.64 -3.30 -10.70
C TRP A 82 15.12 -3.44 -12.15
N ARG A 83 16.38 -3.77 -12.36
CA ARG A 83 16.88 -4.10 -13.72
C ARG A 83 16.24 -5.36 -14.29
N HIS A 84 15.85 -6.30 -13.44
CA HIS A 84 15.25 -7.56 -13.85
C HIS A 84 13.74 -7.59 -13.63
N HIS A 85 13.30 -7.14 -12.45
CA HIS A 85 11.91 -7.13 -12.05
C HIS A 85 11.57 -5.86 -11.28
N PRO A 86 11.10 -4.79 -11.96
CA PRO A 86 10.66 -3.57 -11.29
C PRO A 86 9.42 -3.86 -10.42
N VAL A 87 9.62 -3.98 -9.12
CA VAL A 87 8.56 -4.22 -8.12
C VAL A 87 8.15 -2.93 -7.43
N PRO A 88 6.87 -2.78 -7.05
CA PRO A 88 6.43 -1.59 -6.33
C PRO A 88 7.05 -1.54 -4.94
N ILE A 89 7.40 -0.32 -4.54
CA ILE A 89 7.88 0.00 -3.20
C ILE A 89 7.08 1.18 -2.65
N GLY A 90 7.08 1.33 -1.33
CA GLY A 90 6.47 2.49 -0.68
C GLY A 90 7.28 2.94 0.52
N GLY A 91 6.89 4.05 1.13
CA GLY A 91 7.62 4.51 2.30
C GLY A 91 7.13 5.79 2.93
N LEU A 92 7.81 6.14 4.02
CA LEU A 92 7.72 7.42 4.71
C LEU A 92 9.13 7.93 4.97
N THR A 93 9.55 8.93 4.22
CA THR A 93 10.93 9.44 4.22
C THR A 93 10.97 10.96 4.15
N GLY A 94 12.14 11.55 4.32
CA GLY A 94 12.36 12.92 3.92
C GLY A 94 12.21 13.11 2.40
N ARG A 95 11.87 14.33 1.97
CA ARG A 95 11.68 14.67 0.55
C ARG A 95 12.92 14.40 -0.33
N PRO A 96 14.17 14.63 0.11
CA PRO A 96 15.35 14.31 -0.70
C PRO A 96 15.44 12.83 -1.06
N ALA A 97 15.14 11.93 -0.12
CA ALA A 97 15.15 10.50 -0.36
C ALA A 97 14.12 10.08 -1.43
N LEU A 98 12.88 10.60 -1.32
CA LEU A 98 11.85 10.38 -2.35
C LEU A 98 12.30 10.89 -3.72
N PHE A 99 12.86 12.10 -3.77
CA PHE A 99 13.33 12.69 -5.02
C PHE A 99 14.36 11.78 -5.72
N CYS A 100 15.37 11.32 -4.98
CA CYS A 100 16.37 10.40 -5.54
C CYS A 100 15.72 9.09 -6.03
N LEU A 101 14.87 8.46 -5.21
CA LEU A 101 14.18 7.23 -5.59
C LEU A 101 13.27 7.41 -6.81
N GLU A 102 12.59 8.55 -6.95
CA GLU A 102 11.76 8.86 -8.10
C GLU A 102 12.59 8.97 -9.39
N GLN A 103 13.75 9.68 -9.34
CA GLN A 103 14.61 9.77 -10.53
C GLN A 103 15.13 8.38 -10.95
N LEU A 104 15.58 7.58 -10.00
CA LEU A 104 16.05 6.22 -10.24
C LEU A 104 14.94 5.30 -10.77
N ALA A 105 13.74 5.40 -10.21
CA ALA A 105 12.56 4.63 -10.60
C ALA A 105 12.15 4.90 -12.06
N ARG A 106 12.24 6.15 -12.50
CA ARG A 106 11.90 6.53 -13.89
C ARG A 106 12.74 5.79 -14.92
N THR A 107 14.01 5.51 -14.63
CA THR A 107 14.87 4.73 -15.53
C THR A 107 14.42 3.28 -15.68
N CYS A 108 13.61 2.79 -14.73
CA CYS A 108 13.04 1.44 -14.71
C CYS A 108 11.55 1.41 -15.10
N GLY A 109 10.99 2.49 -15.65
CA GLY A 109 9.58 2.58 -16.04
C GLY A 109 8.60 2.68 -14.86
N LEU A 110 9.11 2.93 -13.66
CA LEU A 110 8.31 3.14 -12.46
C LEU A 110 8.04 4.63 -12.23
N ARG A 111 6.99 4.95 -11.48
CA ARG A 111 6.63 6.33 -11.14
C ARG A 111 5.95 6.40 -9.77
N VAL A 112 5.94 7.58 -9.19
CA VAL A 112 5.16 7.87 -7.98
C VAL A 112 3.67 7.83 -8.32
N VAL A 113 2.93 6.90 -7.73
CA VAL A 113 1.47 6.72 -7.90
C VAL A 113 0.67 7.23 -6.70
N PHE A 114 1.31 7.30 -5.54
CA PHE A 114 0.77 7.93 -4.34
C PHE A 114 1.82 8.87 -3.74
N HIS A 115 1.40 10.07 -3.30
CA HIS A 115 2.27 11.05 -2.65
C HIS A 115 1.46 11.93 -1.70
N ALA A 116 1.90 12.01 -0.46
CA ALA A 116 1.42 12.96 0.52
C ALA A 116 2.57 13.56 1.32
N GLU A 117 2.44 14.84 1.70
CA GLU A 117 3.39 15.55 2.55
C GLU A 117 2.83 15.70 3.95
N HIS A 118 3.72 15.63 4.94
CA HIS A 118 3.40 15.73 6.35
C HIS A 118 4.40 16.71 7.00
N ILE A 119 3.92 17.88 7.40
CA ILE A 119 4.73 18.87 8.12
C ILE A 119 4.55 18.58 9.61
N VAL A 120 5.57 18.01 10.22
CA VAL A 120 5.59 17.68 11.65
C VAL A 120 6.20 18.84 12.40
N HIS A 121 5.40 19.50 13.22
CA HIS A 121 5.82 20.64 14.04
C HIS A 121 6.43 20.16 15.36
N ALA A 122 7.36 20.95 15.92
CA ALA A 122 7.99 20.65 17.20
C ALA A 122 6.99 20.45 18.36
N ALA A 123 5.81 21.11 18.29
CA ALA A 123 4.73 20.95 19.26
C ALA A 123 3.88 19.66 19.06
N GLY A 124 4.30 18.74 18.19
CA GLY A 124 3.61 17.47 17.96
C GLY A 124 2.38 17.57 17.04
N ARG A 125 2.02 18.75 16.55
CA ARG A 125 0.98 18.91 15.53
C ARG A 125 1.54 18.51 14.17
N THR A 126 0.75 17.80 13.35
CA THR A 126 1.12 17.47 11.97
C THR A 126 0.09 18.04 10.99
N GLU A 127 0.57 18.71 9.96
CA GLU A 127 -0.23 19.14 8.82
C GLU A 127 -0.05 18.14 7.67
N HIS A 128 -1.14 17.83 6.96
CA HIS A 128 -1.13 16.85 5.89
C HIS A 128 -1.59 17.46 4.57
N ARG A 129 -0.81 17.25 3.52
CA ARG A 129 -1.11 17.68 2.15
C ARG A 129 -1.12 16.46 1.24
N LEU A 130 -2.25 16.17 0.62
CA LEU A 130 -2.41 15.04 -0.28
C LEU A 130 -2.19 15.52 -1.71
N LEU A 131 -1.13 15.05 -2.36
CA LEU A 131 -0.70 15.56 -3.66
C LEU A 131 -1.10 14.63 -4.81
N ARG A 132 -1.01 13.31 -4.61
CA ARG A 132 -1.34 12.33 -5.65
C ARG A 132 -1.95 11.07 -5.04
N GLY A 133 -2.90 10.43 -5.76
CA GLY A 133 -3.42 9.11 -5.41
C GLY A 133 -4.31 9.06 -4.17
N ALA A 134 -4.58 10.18 -3.50
CA ALA A 134 -5.34 10.22 -2.25
C ALA A 134 -6.75 9.64 -2.38
N GLN A 135 -7.44 9.94 -3.49
CA GLN A 135 -8.78 9.40 -3.77
C GLN A 135 -8.76 7.88 -3.94
N ALA A 136 -7.75 7.35 -4.66
CA ALA A 136 -7.56 5.91 -4.81
C ALA A 136 -7.28 5.23 -3.47
N ALA A 137 -6.53 5.91 -2.60
CA ALA A 137 -6.25 5.45 -1.24
C ALA A 137 -7.48 5.49 -0.32
N GLY A 138 -8.54 6.21 -0.68
CA GLY A 138 -9.64 6.51 0.23
C GLY A 138 -9.20 7.39 1.41
N LEU A 139 -8.18 8.24 1.18
CA LEU A 139 -7.54 9.04 2.21
C LEU A 139 -7.90 10.52 2.07
N SER A 140 -8.11 11.19 3.19
CA SER A 140 -8.30 12.65 3.25
C SER A 140 -7.40 13.27 4.32
N ALA A 141 -7.00 14.53 4.13
CA ALA A 141 -6.25 15.25 5.13
C ALA A 141 -6.98 15.29 6.49
N ARG A 142 -8.32 15.45 6.45
CA ARG A 142 -9.16 15.42 7.66
C ARG A 142 -9.09 14.09 8.39
N SER A 143 -9.02 12.94 7.67
CA SER A 143 -8.90 11.62 8.31
C SER A 143 -7.55 11.44 8.99
N LEU A 144 -6.47 11.98 8.42
CA LEU A 144 -5.13 11.98 9.03
C LEU A 144 -5.08 12.90 10.26
N ILE A 145 -5.65 14.11 10.17
CA ILE A 145 -5.73 15.05 11.31
C ILE A 145 -6.49 14.39 12.47
N ARG A 146 -7.63 13.72 12.18
CA ARG A 146 -8.41 13.01 13.21
C ARG A 146 -7.66 11.86 13.85
N ALA A 147 -6.77 11.21 13.13
CA ALA A 147 -5.94 10.13 13.68
C ALA A 147 -4.89 10.66 14.68
N GLY A 148 -4.63 11.98 14.71
CA GLY A 148 -3.64 12.55 15.61
C GLY A 148 -2.29 11.86 15.50
N PRO A 149 -1.67 11.43 16.61
CA PRO A 149 -0.36 10.75 16.59
C PRO A 149 -0.37 9.40 15.85
N LEU A 150 -1.54 8.81 15.61
CA LEU A 150 -1.69 7.52 14.92
C LEU A 150 -1.77 7.66 13.39
N TRP A 151 -1.57 8.86 12.82
CA TRP A 151 -1.61 9.04 11.38
C TRP A 151 -0.62 8.13 10.60
N PRO A 152 0.57 7.74 11.13
CA PRO A 152 1.45 6.82 10.42
C PRO A 152 0.82 5.43 10.22
N ALA A 153 0.00 4.97 11.18
CA ALA A 153 -0.73 3.71 11.02
C ALA A 153 -1.76 3.80 9.88
N ARG A 154 -2.42 4.96 9.68
CA ARG A 154 -3.32 5.17 8.53
C ARG A 154 -2.56 5.14 7.20
N ILE A 155 -1.34 5.64 7.16
CA ILE A 155 -0.48 5.50 5.97
C ILE A 155 -0.05 4.05 5.77
N ALA A 156 0.28 3.31 6.84
CA ALA A 156 0.60 1.89 6.74
C ALA A 156 -0.53 1.07 6.09
N GLU A 157 -1.80 1.36 6.39
CA GLU A 157 -2.96 0.75 5.73
C GLU A 157 -3.01 1.04 4.23
N VAL A 158 -2.62 2.25 3.81
CA VAL A 158 -2.54 2.64 2.39
C VAL A 158 -1.41 1.89 1.70
N LEU A 159 -0.24 1.83 2.32
CA LEU A 159 0.92 1.11 1.81
C LEU A 159 0.66 -0.40 1.70
N GLY A 160 -0.16 -0.97 2.57
CA GLY A 160 -0.57 -2.37 2.51
C GLY A 160 -1.48 -2.73 1.31
N ARG A 161 -1.92 -1.74 0.51
CA ARG A 161 -2.85 -1.95 -0.62
C ARG A 161 -2.40 -1.27 -1.90
N PRO A 162 -1.25 -1.64 -2.46
CA PRO A 162 -0.71 -1.01 -3.68
C PRO A 162 -1.58 -1.30 -4.92
N ASP A 163 -2.37 -2.36 -4.91
CA ASP A 163 -3.34 -2.73 -5.95
C ASP A 163 -4.33 -1.60 -6.27
N ARG A 164 -4.69 -0.78 -5.30
CA ARG A 164 -5.59 0.38 -5.50
C ARG A 164 -5.05 1.41 -6.47
N PHE A 165 -3.75 1.42 -6.71
CA PHE A 165 -3.06 2.36 -7.60
C PHE A 165 -2.74 1.77 -8.96
N ALA A 166 -2.96 0.46 -9.17
CA ALA A 166 -2.69 -0.21 -10.43
C ALA A 166 -3.60 0.30 -11.55
N GLY A 167 -3.04 0.59 -12.72
CA GLY A 167 -3.79 0.97 -13.92
C GLY A 167 -4.40 2.37 -13.92
N ARG A 168 -4.23 3.17 -12.89
CA ARG A 168 -4.70 4.57 -12.88
C ARG A 168 -3.67 5.50 -13.51
N GLU A 169 -3.72 5.59 -14.83
CA GLU A 169 -3.01 6.61 -15.59
C GLU A 169 -3.69 7.97 -15.43
N ARG A 170 -2.85 9.01 -15.30
CA ARG A 170 -3.20 10.42 -15.50
C ARG A 170 -4.22 11.04 -14.53
N GLN A 171 -3.99 10.97 -13.24
CA GLN A 171 -4.33 12.16 -12.46
C GLN A 171 -3.12 13.10 -12.56
N GLY A 172 -3.34 14.23 -13.26
CA GLY A 172 -2.30 15.21 -13.49
C GLY A 172 -1.55 15.53 -12.21
N LEU A 173 -0.24 15.77 -12.36
CA LEU A 173 0.52 16.47 -11.36
C LEU A 173 -0.26 17.75 -11.05
N SER A 174 -0.82 17.88 -9.87
CA SER A 174 -0.91 19.18 -9.27
C SER A 174 0.54 19.66 -9.23
N GLU A 175 0.84 20.62 -10.05
CA GLU A 175 2.14 21.27 -10.11
C GLU A 175 2.55 21.51 -8.67
N ALA A 176 3.67 20.90 -8.25
CA ALA A 176 4.07 20.94 -6.85
C ALA A 176 4.27 22.42 -6.52
N ALA A 177 3.28 23.02 -5.88
CA ALA A 177 3.46 24.33 -5.29
C ALA A 177 4.78 24.23 -4.51
N LEU A 178 5.72 25.12 -4.84
CA LEU A 178 7.01 25.22 -4.16
C LEU A 178 6.75 24.98 -2.68
N SER A 179 7.42 23.99 -2.09
CA SER A 179 7.19 23.66 -0.68
C SER A 179 7.32 24.95 0.11
N PRO A 180 6.31 25.35 0.87
CA PRO A 180 6.42 26.55 1.69
C PRO A 180 7.64 26.42 2.58
N ALA A 181 8.28 27.53 2.90
CA ALA A 181 9.36 27.54 3.86
C ALA A 181 8.87 26.85 5.15
N LEU A 182 9.62 25.85 5.61
CA LEU A 182 9.24 25.13 6.83
C LEU A 182 9.36 26.05 8.04
N PRO A 183 8.40 26.04 8.95
CA PRO A 183 8.53 26.74 10.22
C PRO A 183 9.78 26.26 10.99
N PRO A 184 10.39 27.09 11.80
CA PRO A 184 11.53 26.70 12.64
C PRO A 184 11.21 25.45 13.46
N GLY A 185 12.12 24.46 13.42
CA GLY A 185 11.97 23.19 14.13
C GLY A 185 10.94 22.21 13.54
N ALA A 186 10.31 22.52 12.41
CA ALA A 186 9.43 21.57 11.72
C ALA A 186 10.23 20.67 10.78
N SER A 187 9.74 19.45 10.59
CA SER A 187 10.26 18.47 9.64
C SER A 187 9.25 18.20 8.54
N LEU A 188 9.71 18.05 7.30
CA LEU A 188 8.89 17.61 6.18
C LEU A 188 9.15 16.15 5.89
N LEU A 189 8.13 15.32 6.13
CA LEU A 189 8.09 13.92 5.73
C LEU A 189 7.18 13.74 4.53
N THR A 190 7.47 12.74 3.72
CA THR A 190 6.66 12.34 2.57
C THR A 190 6.31 10.88 2.66
N SER A 191 5.03 10.55 2.52
CA SER A 191 4.57 9.18 2.30
C SER A 191 4.29 8.97 0.81
N TRP A 192 4.69 7.82 0.29
CA TRP A 192 4.69 7.60 -1.15
C TRP A 192 4.61 6.13 -1.53
N ILE A 193 4.14 5.87 -2.76
CA ILE A 193 4.23 4.58 -3.44
C ILE A 193 4.82 4.83 -4.84
N ILE A 194 5.83 4.06 -5.19
CA ILE A 194 6.41 4.00 -6.53
C ILE A 194 6.01 2.67 -7.14
N ALA A 195 5.37 2.69 -8.33
CA ALA A 195 4.90 1.50 -9.02
C ALA A 195 4.90 1.70 -10.53
N GLY A 196 4.78 0.60 -11.28
CA GLY A 196 4.65 0.61 -12.74
C GLY A 196 3.28 1.11 -13.22
N ALA A 197 3.22 1.56 -14.47
CA ALA A 197 1.99 1.98 -15.14
C ALA A 197 1.02 0.81 -15.44
N VAL A 198 1.56 -0.39 -15.60
CA VAL A 198 0.80 -1.60 -15.91
C VAL A 198 0.53 -2.35 -14.60
N PRO A 199 -0.67 -2.97 -14.43
CA PRO A 199 -0.92 -3.83 -13.29
C PRO A 199 0.15 -4.93 -13.27
N TRP A 200 1.05 -4.88 -12.29
CA TRP A 200 2.01 -5.94 -12.13
C TRP A 200 1.26 -7.19 -11.67
N ARG A 201 1.40 -8.26 -12.40
CA ARG A 201 0.95 -9.57 -11.98
C ARG A 201 2.17 -10.27 -11.39
N TYR A 202 2.13 -10.54 -10.09
CA TYR A 202 3.10 -11.45 -9.48
C TYR A 202 3.04 -12.77 -10.24
N ARG A 203 4.09 -13.11 -10.99
CA ARG A 203 4.32 -14.47 -11.45
C ARG A 203 5.20 -15.13 -10.40
N PRO A 204 4.67 -16.06 -9.60
CA PRO A 204 5.54 -16.92 -8.81
C PRO A 204 6.43 -17.70 -9.80
N MET A 205 7.74 -17.73 -9.52
CA MET A 205 8.66 -18.66 -10.19
C MET A 205 8.42 -20.06 -9.65
#